data_87173f960fbc27cfe00b9f8b67c27f93
#
_entry.id   87173f960fbc27cfe00b9f8b67c27f93
#
_cell.length_a   1.000
_cell.length_b   1.000
_cell.length_c   1.000
_cell.angle_alpha   90.00
_cell.angle_beta   90.00
_cell.angle_gamma   90.00
#
_symmetry.space_group_name_H-M   'P 1'
#
loop_
_entity.id
_entity.type
_entity.pdbx_description
1 polymer ?
#
loop_
_entity_poly.entity_id
_entity_poly.type
_entity_poly.pdbx_seq_one_letter_code
_entity_poly.pdbx_strand_id
1 'polypeptide(L)'
;MNEEFVNIFVEGMMRYLGHLPDVSAEVGTPYLMDSDDPVHYDITGIIGISGEQKGCVYFTAPRVFLSHLLATQGETDLSDDNLLDLSGEIANTIAGNARSDFGKNFQISVPLVVEGQPTVVHLPAGVRSFAIPIAWRNYTPLLVAALEQKS
;
A
#
# COMPACT_ATOMS: atom_id res chain seq x y z
N MET A 1 -6.52 -15.21 4.50
CA MET A 1 -7.23 -14.06 3.89
C MET A 1 -8.05 -14.58 2.73
N ASN A 2 -9.31 -14.22 2.67
CA ASN A 2 -10.16 -14.70 1.60
C ASN A 2 -10.17 -13.71 0.42
N GLU A 3 -10.77 -14.14 -0.66
CA GLU A 3 -10.83 -13.36 -1.90
C GLU A 3 -11.54 -12.01 -1.72
N GLU A 4 -12.54 -11.97 -0.87
CA GLU A 4 -13.29 -10.75 -0.58
C GLU A 4 -12.40 -9.67 0.05
N PHE A 5 -11.52 -10.06 0.97
CA PHE A 5 -10.55 -9.16 1.57
C PHE A 5 -9.62 -8.55 0.53
N VAL A 6 -9.08 -9.41 -0.32
CA VAL A 6 -8.14 -8.97 -1.35
C VAL A 6 -8.83 -8.00 -2.30
N ASN A 7 -10.07 -8.28 -2.67
CA ASN A 7 -10.83 -7.43 -3.59
C ASN A 7 -11.10 -6.04 -3.02
N ILE A 8 -11.30 -5.91 -1.72
CA ILE A 8 -11.48 -4.61 -1.08
C ILE A 8 -10.25 -3.72 -1.32
N PHE A 9 -9.05 -4.28 -1.14
CA PHE A 9 -7.82 -3.54 -1.36
C PHE A 9 -7.55 -3.30 -2.85
N VAL A 10 -7.87 -4.25 -3.71
CA VAL A 10 -7.77 -4.06 -5.17
C VAL A 10 -8.67 -2.90 -5.61
N GLU A 11 -9.91 -2.89 -5.17
CA GLU A 11 -10.84 -1.81 -5.49
C GLU A 11 -10.39 -0.47 -4.95
N GLY A 12 -9.84 -0.45 -3.72
CA GLY A 12 -9.30 0.76 -3.13
C GLY A 12 -8.14 1.32 -3.96
N MET A 13 -7.26 0.45 -4.43
CA MET A 13 -6.15 0.83 -5.29
C MET A 13 -6.65 1.34 -6.64
N MET A 14 -7.60 0.65 -7.26
CA MET A 14 -8.18 1.08 -8.54
C MET A 14 -8.85 2.44 -8.42
N ARG A 15 -9.55 2.66 -7.32
CA ARG A 15 -10.21 3.95 -7.05
C ARG A 15 -9.19 5.06 -6.88
N TYR A 16 -8.11 4.81 -6.15
CA TYR A 16 -7.04 5.78 -5.98
C TYR A 16 -6.42 6.15 -7.34
N LEU A 17 -6.04 5.16 -8.13
CA LEU A 17 -5.41 5.39 -9.44
C LEU A 17 -6.37 6.09 -10.41
N GLY A 18 -7.65 5.79 -10.34
CA GLY A 18 -8.66 6.41 -11.20
C GLY A 18 -8.87 7.90 -10.94
N HIS A 19 -8.46 8.39 -9.79
CA HIS A 19 -8.55 9.82 -9.45
C HIS A 19 -7.32 10.62 -9.91
N LEU A 20 -6.27 9.93 -10.37
CA LEU A 20 -5.04 10.60 -10.80
C LEU A 20 -5.14 11.00 -12.27
N PRO A 21 -4.94 12.30 -12.60
CA PRO A 21 -4.96 12.72 -13.99
C PRO A 21 -3.70 12.21 -14.71
N ASP A 22 -3.88 11.81 -15.97
CA ASP A 22 -2.78 11.41 -16.87
C ASP A 22 -1.97 10.20 -16.38
N VAL A 23 -2.56 9.37 -15.51
CA VAL A 23 -1.92 8.14 -15.06
C VAL A 23 -2.71 6.94 -15.54
N SER A 24 -2.15 6.21 -16.51
CA SER A 24 -2.71 4.95 -17.01
C SER A 24 -2.05 3.78 -16.31
N ALA A 25 -2.38 3.60 -15.05
CA ALA A 25 -1.84 2.50 -14.26
C ALA A 25 -2.84 1.35 -14.20
N GLU A 26 -2.32 0.14 -14.15
CA GLU A 26 -3.14 -1.06 -14.06
C GLU A 26 -2.81 -1.80 -12.77
N VAL A 27 -3.84 -2.35 -12.14
CA VAL A 27 -3.68 -3.23 -10.98
C VAL A 27 -3.52 -4.65 -11.50
N GLY A 28 -2.40 -5.28 -11.15
CA GLY A 28 -2.12 -6.65 -11.58
C GLY A 28 -2.80 -7.68 -10.69
N THR A 29 -2.52 -8.94 -10.98
CA THR A 29 -3.09 -10.07 -10.24
C THR A 29 -2.44 -10.17 -8.87
N PRO A 30 -3.24 -10.16 -7.79
CA PRO A 30 -2.70 -10.36 -6.44
C PRO A 30 -2.09 -11.75 -6.29
N TYR A 31 -1.07 -11.85 -5.45
CA TYR A 31 -0.42 -13.12 -5.16
C TYR A 31 -0.04 -13.21 -3.68
N LEU A 32 0.09 -14.45 -3.20
CA LEU A 32 0.56 -14.68 -1.84
C LEU A 32 2.05 -14.35 -1.75
N MET A 33 2.40 -13.60 -0.73
CA MET A 33 3.78 -13.22 -0.47
C MET A 33 4.30 -14.00 0.74
N ASP A 34 5.58 -14.40 0.66
CA ASP A 34 6.24 -15.04 1.79
C ASP A 34 6.45 -14.01 2.91
N SER A 35 5.88 -14.26 4.08
CA SER A 35 6.02 -13.36 5.22
C SER A 35 7.43 -13.33 5.81
N ASP A 36 8.26 -14.35 5.52
CA ASP A 36 9.65 -14.39 5.99
C ASP A 36 10.59 -13.56 5.11
N ASP A 37 10.14 -13.20 3.90
CA ASP A 37 10.94 -12.41 2.96
C ASP A 37 10.03 -11.39 2.27
N PRO A 38 9.55 -10.39 3.01
CA PRO A 38 8.66 -9.38 2.43
C PRO A 38 9.40 -8.52 1.41
N VAL A 39 8.77 -8.34 0.26
CA VAL A 39 9.31 -7.47 -0.79
C VAL A 39 9.14 -6.01 -0.38
N HIS A 40 10.18 -5.23 -0.56
CA HIS A 40 10.13 -3.79 -0.35
C HIS A 40 11.01 -3.07 -1.37
N TYR A 41 10.67 -1.81 -1.63
CA TYR A 41 11.45 -0.94 -2.50
C TYR A 41 12.04 0.21 -1.69
N ASP A 42 12.42 1.31 -2.34
CA ASP A 42 13.16 2.42 -1.74
C ASP A 42 12.40 3.13 -0.62
N ILE A 43 11.08 3.27 -0.78
CA ILE A 43 10.24 4.00 0.17
C ILE A 43 9.00 3.18 0.46
N THR A 44 8.67 3.05 1.73
CA THR A 44 7.53 2.25 2.19
C THR A 44 6.69 3.04 3.18
N GLY A 45 5.40 3.16 2.89
CA GLY A 45 4.42 3.73 3.81
C GLY A 45 3.61 2.61 4.45
N ILE A 46 3.54 2.58 5.78
CA ILE A 46 2.95 1.49 6.56
C ILE A 46 1.80 2.01 7.40
N ILE A 47 0.67 1.31 7.33
CA ILE A 47 -0.51 1.59 8.16
C ILE A 47 -0.79 0.37 9.02
N GLY A 48 -0.84 0.57 10.33
CA GLY A 48 -1.28 -0.48 11.25
C GLY A 48 -2.80 -0.58 11.27
N ILE A 49 -3.31 -1.80 11.40
CA ILE A 49 -4.74 -2.08 11.44
C ILE A 49 -5.06 -2.79 12.74
N SER A 50 -6.13 -2.33 13.38
CA SER A 50 -6.59 -2.89 14.65
C SER A 50 -8.11 -2.93 14.70
N GLY A 51 -8.64 -3.47 15.79
CA GLY A 51 -10.07 -3.67 15.96
C GLY A 51 -10.44 -5.12 15.64
N GLU A 52 -11.46 -5.32 14.83
CA GLU A 52 -11.86 -6.67 14.43
C GLU A 52 -10.84 -7.36 13.56
N GLN A 53 -10.10 -6.58 12.79
CA GLN A 53 -9.00 -7.08 11.98
C GLN A 53 -7.69 -6.55 12.55
N LYS A 54 -6.66 -7.37 12.57
CA LYS A 54 -5.34 -6.99 13.05
C LYS A 54 -4.28 -7.28 12.01
N GLY A 55 -3.37 -6.35 11.84
CA GLY A 55 -2.28 -6.53 10.90
C GLY A 55 -1.77 -5.20 10.39
N CYS A 56 -1.37 -5.19 9.14
CA CYS A 56 -0.90 -3.96 8.50
C CYS A 56 -1.16 -3.98 7.01
N VAL A 57 -1.13 -2.78 6.45
CA VAL A 57 -1.10 -2.58 5.00
C VAL A 57 0.10 -1.68 4.72
N TYR A 58 0.90 -2.02 3.73
CA TYR A 58 1.96 -1.11 3.33
C TYR A 58 2.01 -0.95 1.82
N PHE A 59 2.42 0.24 1.40
CA PHE A 59 2.68 0.55 0.00
C PHE A 59 4.18 0.78 -0.15
N THR A 60 4.81 0.05 -1.04
CA THR A 60 6.25 0.16 -1.27
C THR A 60 6.53 0.44 -2.74
N ALA A 61 7.42 1.40 -2.99
CA ALA A 61 7.67 1.88 -4.34
C ALA A 61 9.09 2.36 -4.52
N PRO A 62 9.64 2.23 -5.75
CA PRO A 62 10.90 2.89 -6.06
C PRO A 62 10.76 4.41 -5.98
N ARG A 63 11.82 5.08 -5.54
CA ARG A 63 11.85 6.54 -5.46
C ARG A 63 11.48 7.19 -6.78
N VAL A 64 11.96 6.64 -7.86
CA VAL A 64 11.74 7.16 -9.22
C VAL A 64 10.26 7.08 -9.64
N PHE A 65 9.55 6.05 -9.18
CA PHE A 65 8.11 5.95 -9.39
C PHE A 65 7.37 7.10 -8.72
N LEU A 66 7.68 7.35 -7.45
CA LEU A 66 7.03 8.41 -6.68
C LEU A 66 7.33 9.78 -7.28
N SER A 67 8.55 9.99 -7.71
CA SER A 67 8.97 11.24 -8.37
C SER A 67 8.19 11.50 -9.63
N HIS A 68 8.04 10.50 -10.50
CA HIS A 68 7.26 10.62 -11.72
C HIS A 68 5.77 10.85 -11.43
N LEU A 69 5.24 10.17 -10.42
CA LEU A 69 3.84 10.32 -10.04
C LEU A 69 3.57 11.75 -9.57
N LEU A 70 4.42 12.32 -8.74
CA LEU A 70 4.30 13.72 -8.31
C LEU A 70 4.37 14.68 -9.50
N ALA A 71 5.31 14.45 -10.41
CA ALA A 71 5.48 15.30 -11.59
C ALA A 71 4.22 15.31 -12.46
N THR A 72 3.54 14.18 -12.62
CA THR A 72 2.29 14.13 -13.41
C THR A 72 1.19 14.94 -12.78
N GLN A 73 1.25 15.20 -11.47
CA GLN A 73 0.26 15.99 -10.74
C GLN A 73 0.61 17.48 -10.70
N GLY A 74 1.63 17.88 -11.46
CA GLY A 74 2.04 19.29 -11.54
C GLY A 74 2.95 19.74 -10.40
N GLU A 75 3.42 18.81 -9.56
CA GLU A 75 4.32 19.15 -8.46
C GLU A 75 5.73 19.39 -9.00
N THR A 76 6.33 20.52 -8.61
CA THR A 76 7.69 20.87 -9.02
C THR A 76 8.73 20.56 -7.94
N ASP A 77 8.30 20.41 -6.68
CA ASP A 77 9.18 20.03 -5.59
C ASP A 77 9.20 18.50 -5.47
N LEU A 78 10.24 17.87 -6.00
CA LEU A 78 10.42 16.43 -5.96
C LEU A 78 11.44 16.03 -4.90
N SER A 79 11.49 16.77 -3.79
CA SER A 79 12.38 16.47 -2.67
C SER A 79 11.99 15.14 -1.99
N ASP A 80 12.93 14.56 -1.28
CA ASP A 80 12.69 13.34 -0.52
C ASP A 80 11.52 13.49 0.44
N ASP A 81 11.40 14.61 1.11
CA ASP A 81 10.28 14.85 2.04
C ASP A 81 8.93 14.72 1.34
N ASN A 82 8.82 15.27 0.13
CA ASN A 82 7.57 15.15 -0.64
C ASN A 82 7.32 13.73 -1.14
N LEU A 83 8.37 12.99 -1.47
CA LEU A 83 8.22 11.59 -1.88
C LEU A 83 7.77 10.73 -0.69
N LEU A 84 8.32 10.97 0.49
CA LEU A 84 7.92 10.27 1.71
C LEU A 84 6.47 10.57 2.05
N ASP A 85 6.08 11.83 1.97
CA ASP A 85 4.69 12.25 2.22
C ASP A 85 3.72 11.57 1.26
N LEU A 86 4.09 11.49 -0.02
CA LEU A 86 3.25 10.83 -1.02
C LEU A 86 3.06 9.35 -0.71
N SER A 87 4.11 8.67 -0.31
CA SER A 87 4.03 7.25 0.04
C SER A 87 3.07 7.02 1.20
N GLY A 88 3.17 7.84 2.25
CA GLY A 88 2.26 7.78 3.39
C GLY A 88 0.82 8.10 3.00
N GLU A 89 0.62 9.09 2.14
CA GLU A 89 -0.69 9.48 1.65
C GLU A 89 -1.36 8.36 0.85
N ILE A 90 -0.60 7.69 -0.01
CA ILE A 90 -1.12 6.56 -0.80
C ILE A 90 -1.59 5.44 0.15
N ALA A 91 -0.74 5.04 1.08
CA ALA A 91 -1.08 3.99 2.03
C ALA A 91 -2.31 4.37 2.86
N ASN A 92 -2.35 5.62 3.34
CA ASN A 92 -3.45 6.11 4.16
C ASN A 92 -4.77 6.16 3.38
N THR A 93 -4.74 6.59 2.13
CA THR A 93 -5.93 6.67 1.28
C THR A 93 -6.51 5.29 1.02
N ILE A 94 -5.65 4.32 0.70
CA ILE A 94 -6.10 2.96 0.41
C ILE A 94 -6.66 2.30 1.68
N ALA A 95 -5.98 2.45 2.81
CA ALA A 95 -6.47 1.91 4.09
C ALA A 95 -7.78 2.58 4.51
N GLY A 96 -7.91 3.88 4.29
CA GLY A 96 -9.15 4.61 4.56
C GLY A 96 -10.31 4.15 3.69
N ASN A 97 -10.07 3.86 2.41
CA ASN A 97 -11.08 3.30 1.53
C ASN A 97 -11.51 1.91 2.01
N ALA A 98 -10.57 1.09 2.44
CA ALA A 98 -10.86 -0.24 2.97
C ALA A 98 -11.71 -0.15 4.25
N ARG A 99 -11.43 0.85 5.08
CA ARG A 99 -12.20 1.07 6.31
C ARG A 99 -13.69 1.26 6.02
N SER A 100 -14.03 1.95 4.94
CA SER A 100 -15.43 2.16 4.55
C SER A 100 -16.13 0.83 4.29
N ASP A 101 -15.43 -0.15 3.74
CA ASP A 101 -15.99 -1.45 3.42
C ASP A 101 -16.01 -2.41 4.61
N PHE A 102 -15.00 -2.33 5.49
CA PHE A 102 -14.93 -3.20 6.66
C PHE A 102 -15.78 -2.73 7.83
N GLY A 103 -16.13 -1.44 7.86
CA GLY A 103 -16.99 -0.88 8.89
C GLY A 103 -16.23 -0.18 10.02
N LYS A 104 -16.99 0.30 11.00
CA LYS A 104 -16.47 1.17 12.06
C LYS A 104 -15.52 0.49 13.05
N ASN A 105 -15.51 -0.83 13.11
CA ASN A 105 -14.60 -1.56 13.98
C ASN A 105 -13.24 -1.85 13.34
N PHE A 106 -13.03 -1.35 12.15
CA PHE A 106 -11.76 -1.42 11.43
C PHE A 106 -11.04 -0.09 11.66
N GLN A 107 -9.96 -0.13 12.45
CA GLN A 107 -9.23 1.07 12.84
C GLN A 107 -7.87 1.11 12.16
N ILE A 108 -7.46 2.29 11.74
CA ILE A 108 -6.17 2.48 11.07
C ILE A 108 -5.32 3.48 11.86
N SER A 109 -4.01 3.24 11.86
CA SER A 109 -3.05 4.15 12.47
C SER A 109 -2.72 5.31 11.52
N VAL A 110 -1.98 6.30 12.01
CA VAL A 110 -1.32 7.26 11.12
C VAL A 110 -0.19 6.52 10.38
N PRO A 111 0.14 6.95 9.14
CA PRO A 111 1.17 6.26 8.39
C PRO A 111 2.56 6.47 8.98
N LEU A 112 3.33 5.38 9.01
CA LEU A 112 4.76 5.40 9.26
C LEU A 112 5.45 5.24 7.92
N VAL A 113 6.37 6.15 7.58
CA VAL A 113 7.08 6.09 6.31
C VAL A 113 8.55 5.83 6.57
N VAL A 114 9.12 4.87 5.86
CA VAL A 114 10.52 4.48 6.01
C VAL A 114 11.23 4.47 4.67
N GLU A 115 12.50 4.88 4.68
CA GLU A 115 13.40 4.81 3.54
C GLU A 115 14.35 3.63 3.66
N GLY A 116 14.72 3.10 2.52
CA GLY A 116 15.71 2.01 2.48
C GLY A 116 15.11 0.69 2.91
N GLN A 117 15.96 -0.19 3.40
CA GLN A 117 15.52 -1.49 3.89
C GLN A 117 14.79 -1.33 5.21
N PRO A 118 13.47 -1.56 5.23
CA PRO A 118 12.76 -1.45 6.49
C PRO A 118 13.07 -2.68 7.35
N THR A 119 13.95 -2.50 8.32
CA THR A 119 14.16 -3.49 9.37
C THR A 119 12.94 -3.61 10.26
N VAL A 120 11.94 -2.76 10.02
CA VAL A 120 10.75 -2.63 10.88
C VAL A 120 9.47 -3.21 10.28
N VAL A 121 9.49 -3.69 9.03
CA VAL A 121 8.32 -4.35 8.47
C VAL A 121 8.34 -5.80 8.93
N HIS A 122 7.84 -6.01 10.13
CA HIS A 122 7.64 -7.35 10.65
C HIS A 122 6.20 -7.76 10.41
N LEU A 123 6.00 -8.68 9.47
CA LEU A 123 4.68 -9.25 9.27
C LEU A 123 4.42 -10.23 10.41
N PRO A 124 3.23 -10.19 11.01
CA PRO A 124 2.92 -11.11 12.10
C PRO A 124 3.08 -12.57 11.66
N ALA A 125 3.66 -13.39 12.53
CA ALA A 125 3.85 -14.81 12.24
C ALA A 125 2.49 -15.49 12.04
N GLY A 126 2.40 -16.33 11.02
CA GLY A 126 1.18 -17.06 10.71
C GLY A 126 0.11 -16.25 9.99
N VAL A 127 0.38 -15.00 9.66
CA VAL A 127 -0.55 -14.15 8.90
C VAL A 127 -0.23 -14.29 7.42
N ARG A 128 -1.26 -14.50 6.62
CA ARG A 128 -1.11 -14.52 5.17
C ARG A 128 -1.02 -13.09 4.64
N SER A 129 -0.07 -12.88 3.75
CA SER A 129 0.15 -11.59 3.13
C SER A 129 -0.13 -11.69 1.64
N PHE A 130 -0.85 -10.71 1.11
CA PHE A 130 -1.11 -10.60 -0.32
C PHE A 130 -0.41 -9.38 -0.85
N ALA A 131 0.32 -9.57 -1.96
CA ALA A 131 0.91 -8.47 -2.69
C ALA A 131 0.04 -8.17 -3.90
N ILE A 132 -0.27 -6.89 -4.08
CA ILE A 132 -1.07 -6.40 -5.20
C ILE A 132 -0.16 -5.51 -6.03
N PRO A 133 0.33 -6.00 -7.18
CA PRO A 133 1.24 -5.21 -7.99
C PRO A 133 0.49 -4.16 -8.81
N ILE A 134 1.16 -3.05 -9.02
CA ILE A 134 0.66 -1.98 -9.89
C ILE A 134 1.63 -1.85 -11.04
N ALA A 135 1.13 -1.78 -12.26
CA ALA A 135 1.95 -1.56 -13.44
C ALA A 135 1.68 -0.16 -13.98
N TRP A 136 2.71 0.66 -14.03
CA TRP A 136 2.66 1.98 -14.63
C TRP A 136 4.02 2.29 -15.25
N ARG A 137 4.03 2.47 -16.57
CA ARG A 137 5.29 2.58 -17.33
C ARG A 137 6.15 1.34 -17.04
N ASN A 138 7.39 1.51 -16.60
CA ASN A 138 8.29 0.40 -16.28
C ASN A 138 8.36 0.09 -14.79
N TYR A 139 7.43 0.63 -13.99
CA TYR A 139 7.44 0.47 -12.54
C TYR A 139 6.42 -0.54 -12.09
N THR A 140 6.76 -1.29 -11.07
CA THR A 140 5.87 -2.28 -10.46
C THR A 140 5.85 -2.14 -8.94
N PRO A 141 5.35 -1.00 -8.39
CA PRO A 141 5.21 -0.89 -6.95
C PRO A 141 4.19 -1.89 -6.43
N LEU A 142 4.22 -2.13 -5.12
CA LEU A 142 3.35 -3.11 -4.48
C LEU A 142 2.54 -2.48 -3.36
N LEU A 143 1.28 -2.88 -3.29
CA LEU A 143 0.49 -2.76 -2.07
C LEU A 143 0.47 -4.13 -1.41
N VAL A 144 0.79 -4.20 -0.13
CA VAL A 144 0.78 -5.47 0.60
C VAL A 144 -0.21 -5.37 1.75
N ALA A 145 -1.10 -6.35 1.83
CA ALA A 145 -2.08 -6.46 2.91
C ALA A 145 -1.79 -7.72 3.70
N ALA A 146 -1.55 -7.57 4.99
CA ALA A 146 -1.25 -8.65 5.92
C ALA A 146 -2.20 -8.55 7.11
N LEU A 147 -3.28 -9.32 7.08
CA LEU A 147 -4.30 -9.27 8.12
C LEU A 147 -4.52 -10.66 8.71
N GLU A 148 -4.67 -10.70 10.04
CA GLU A 148 -5.08 -11.92 10.70
C GLU A 148 -6.48 -12.30 10.26
N GLN A 149 -6.65 -13.58 9.96
CA GLN A 149 -7.98 -14.11 9.72
C GLN A 149 -8.61 -14.49 11.03
N LYS A 150 -9.83 -14.05 11.25
CA LYS A 150 -10.67 -14.60 12.32
C LYS A 150 -11.19 -15.93 11.86
N SER A 151 -10.91 -16.92 12.65
CA SER A 151 -11.49 -18.25 12.47
C SER A 151 -12.98 -18.23 12.86
#